data_c74c6b6cb8774946621a32f4d7d91e27
#
_entry.id   c74c6b6cb8774946621a32f4d7d91e27
#
_cell.length_a   1.000
_cell.length_b   1.000
_cell.length_c   1.000
_cell.angle_alpha   90.00
_cell.angle_beta   90.00
_cell.angle_gamma   90.00
#
_symmetry.space_group_name_H-M   'P 1'
#
loop_
_entity.id
_entity.type
_entity.pdbx_description
1 polymer ?
#
loop_
_entity_poly.entity_id
_entity_poly.type
_entity_poly.pdbx_seq_one_letter_code
_entity_poly.pdbx_strand_id
1 'polypeptide(L)'
;AEQGRAIAAIHKTRQQIKVDRILFFTDVDISIPGVEVIIIPKITTKNDYSYFMVKELAAYIETKYVLVIQHDGYPIRGEAWQDEFYNFDYVGAKWAFPETERCVGNGGFSFRSKKLLDALANDEFINCTEQEDDTICRLYGEYLEKKHDIRFAPPQVADTFSLELNEPCNYTFGFHGYFHEPFKDHVVISRKAAMGDLILVEPLMSYYHNKGYQVVLDTLPEFMGLFYN
;
A
#
# COMPACT_ATOMS: atom_id res chain seq x y z
N ALA A 1 -2.76 9.07 15.98
CA ALA A 1 -3.48 9.32 14.72
C ALA A 1 -3.26 8.19 13.70
N GLU A 2 -2.03 7.72 13.50
CA GLU A 2 -1.70 6.69 12.50
C GLU A 2 -2.28 5.31 12.82
N GLN A 3 -2.25 4.89 14.08
CA GLN A 3 -2.83 3.61 14.51
C GLN A 3 -4.33 3.51 14.18
N GLY A 4 -5.09 4.59 14.38
CA GLY A 4 -6.51 4.60 14.04
C GLY A 4 -6.76 4.39 12.54
N ARG A 5 -5.90 4.95 11.68
CA ARG A 5 -5.96 4.76 10.24
C ARG A 5 -5.59 3.34 9.82
N ALA A 6 -4.57 2.75 10.45
CA ALA A 6 -4.20 1.36 10.19
C ALA A 6 -5.31 0.37 10.61
N ILE A 7 -5.96 0.61 11.76
CA ILE A 7 -7.13 -0.17 12.19
C ILE A 7 -8.29 -0.02 11.18
N ALA A 8 -8.53 1.18 10.66
CA ALA A 8 -9.53 1.40 9.63
C ALA A 8 -9.21 0.62 8.33
N ALA A 9 -7.93 0.58 7.91
CA ALA A 9 -7.49 -0.22 6.77
C ALA A 9 -7.74 -1.72 7.00
N ILE A 10 -7.49 -2.24 8.20
CA ILE A 10 -7.82 -3.63 8.57
C ILE A 10 -9.32 -3.89 8.43
N HIS A 11 -10.18 -2.99 8.94
CA HIS A 11 -11.64 -3.15 8.82
C HIS A 11 -12.09 -3.13 7.35
N LYS A 12 -11.57 -2.23 6.53
CA LYS A 12 -11.84 -2.17 5.09
C LYS A 12 -11.38 -3.45 4.38
N THR A 13 -10.17 -3.94 4.69
CA THR A 13 -9.66 -5.20 4.14
C THR A 13 -10.59 -6.38 4.45
N ARG A 14 -11.08 -6.50 5.68
CA ARG A 14 -12.01 -7.56 6.09
C ARG A 14 -13.36 -7.53 5.37
N GLN A 15 -13.78 -6.37 4.90
CA GLN A 15 -15.00 -6.23 4.09
C GLN A 15 -14.80 -6.76 2.67
N GLN A 16 -13.56 -6.76 2.18
CA GLN A 16 -13.22 -7.14 0.81
C GLN A 16 -12.80 -8.60 0.69
N ILE A 17 -12.02 -9.10 1.62
CA ILE A 17 -11.45 -10.46 1.56
C ILE A 17 -11.51 -11.16 2.91
N LYS A 18 -11.51 -12.51 2.84
CA LYS A 18 -11.28 -13.37 4.01
C LYS A 18 -9.82 -13.74 4.07
N VAL A 19 -9.22 -13.61 5.25
CA VAL A 19 -7.84 -14.00 5.54
C VAL A 19 -7.81 -14.87 6.79
N ASP A 20 -6.86 -15.80 6.87
CA ASP A 20 -6.76 -16.75 7.99
C ASP A 20 -6.26 -16.06 9.26
N ARG A 21 -5.29 -15.15 9.12
CA ARG A 21 -4.69 -14.41 10.23
C ARG A 21 -4.46 -12.96 9.84
N ILE A 22 -4.58 -12.07 10.81
CA ILE A 22 -4.20 -10.66 10.68
C ILE A 22 -3.21 -10.36 11.78
N LEU A 23 -2.00 -9.96 11.40
CA LEU A 23 -0.95 -9.53 12.30
C LEU A 23 -0.89 -8.00 12.27
N PHE A 24 -0.87 -7.40 13.44
CA PHE A 24 -0.71 -5.94 13.58
C PHE A 24 0.53 -5.64 14.40
N PHE A 25 1.55 -5.12 13.75
CA PHE A 25 2.82 -4.75 14.37
C PHE A 25 2.75 -3.34 14.94
N THR A 26 3.07 -3.19 16.22
CA THR A 26 2.98 -1.90 16.93
C THR A 26 3.92 -1.87 18.14
N ASP A 27 4.24 -0.68 18.62
CA ASP A 27 4.97 -0.45 19.86
C ASP A 27 4.04 -0.18 21.06
N VAL A 28 2.71 -0.29 20.86
CA VAL A 28 1.71 0.01 21.88
C VAL A 28 0.88 -1.22 22.19
N ASP A 29 0.68 -1.50 23.48
CA ASP A 29 -0.20 -2.56 23.95
C ASP A 29 -1.67 -2.16 23.73
N ILE A 30 -2.27 -2.73 22.70
CA ILE A 30 -3.68 -2.53 22.32
C ILE A 30 -4.34 -3.87 22.02
N SER A 31 -5.65 -3.91 22.13
CA SER A 31 -6.45 -5.06 21.73
C SER A 31 -7.37 -4.71 20.57
N ILE A 32 -7.33 -5.51 19.51
CA ILE A 32 -8.15 -5.34 18.31
C ILE A 32 -8.88 -6.68 18.07
N PRO A 33 -10.22 -6.71 18.06
CA PRO A 33 -10.98 -7.96 17.91
C PRO A 33 -10.60 -8.72 16.63
N GLY A 34 -10.16 -9.99 16.81
CA GLY A 34 -9.77 -10.89 15.72
C GLY A 34 -8.47 -10.48 14.99
N VAL A 35 -7.63 -9.68 15.62
CA VAL A 35 -6.28 -9.32 15.15
C VAL A 35 -5.27 -9.76 16.19
N GLU A 36 -4.22 -10.40 15.75
CA GLU A 36 -3.07 -10.73 16.57
C GLU A 36 -2.13 -9.51 16.62
N VAL A 37 -2.04 -8.90 17.77
CA VAL A 37 -1.18 -7.73 17.99
C VAL A 37 0.21 -8.22 18.39
N ILE A 38 1.21 -7.82 17.62
CA ILE A 38 2.62 -8.16 17.85
C ILE A 38 3.34 -6.90 18.30
N ILE A 39 3.84 -6.93 19.52
CA ILE A 39 4.62 -5.82 20.06
C ILE A 39 6.05 -5.90 19.51
N ILE A 40 6.44 -4.86 18.80
CA ILE A 40 7.79 -4.69 18.25
C ILE A 40 8.41 -3.40 18.78
N PRO A 41 9.75 -3.26 18.72
CA PRO A 41 10.39 -1.99 18.99
C PRO A 41 9.82 -0.87 18.12
N LYS A 42 9.75 0.33 18.70
CA LYS A 42 9.22 1.49 17.97
C LYS A 42 10.02 1.75 16.70
N ILE A 43 9.34 1.71 15.57
CA ILE A 43 9.88 2.14 14.28
C ILE A 43 9.85 3.66 14.25
N THR A 44 11.02 4.29 14.15
CA THR A 44 11.16 5.74 14.22
C THR A 44 11.58 6.37 12.91
N THR A 45 12.19 5.58 12.03
CA THR A 45 12.68 6.02 10.72
C THR A 45 12.19 5.11 9.60
N LYS A 46 12.26 5.59 8.36
CA LYS A 46 12.02 4.75 7.18
C LYS A 46 13.00 3.58 7.10
N ASN A 47 14.23 3.78 7.53
CA ASN A 47 15.26 2.73 7.52
C ASN A 47 14.92 1.62 8.53
N ASP A 48 14.42 1.95 9.72
CA ASP A 48 13.97 0.93 10.69
C ASP A 48 12.83 0.10 10.10
N TYR A 49 11.88 0.76 9.44
CA TYR A 49 10.78 0.10 8.74
C TYR A 49 11.30 -0.82 7.63
N SER A 50 12.18 -0.32 6.78
CA SER A 50 12.77 -1.09 5.69
C SER A 50 13.54 -2.29 6.21
N TYR A 51 14.33 -2.12 7.28
CA TYR A 51 15.06 -3.21 7.90
C TYR A 51 14.11 -4.27 8.46
N PHE A 52 13.07 -3.86 9.19
CA PHE A 52 12.05 -4.78 9.70
C PHE A 52 11.41 -5.59 8.56
N MET A 53 10.98 -4.93 7.49
CA MET A 53 10.33 -5.57 6.35
C MET A 53 11.22 -6.53 5.57
N VAL A 54 12.53 -6.26 5.50
CA VAL A 54 13.50 -7.07 4.75
C VAL A 54 14.08 -8.18 5.63
N LYS A 55 14.41 -7.89 6.89
CA LYS A 55 15.19 -8.81 7.73
C LYS A 55 14.40 -9.49 8.84
N GLU A 56 13.34 -8.89 9.36
CA GLU A 56 12.67 -9.38 10.56
C GLU A 56 11.28 -9.96 10.28
N LEU A 57 10.55 -9.44 9.29
CA LEU A 57 9.16 -9.84 8.99
C LEU A 57 9.02 -11.37 8.80
N ALA A 58 10.00 -12.00 8.18
CA ALA A 58 10.00 -13.45 7.90
C ALA A 58 9.74 -14.30 9.15
N ALA A 59 10.25 -13.87 10.32
CA ALA A 59 10.12 -14.60 11.57
C ALA A 59 8.68 -14.71 12.09
N TYR A 60 7.79 -13.83 11.64
CA TYR A 60 6.41 -13.76 12.09
C TYR A 60 5.43 -14.42 11.11
N ILE A 61 5.88 -14.75 9.90
CA ILE A 61 5.02 -15.28 8.84
C ILE A 61 5.18 -16.80 8.74
N GLU A 62 4.08 -17.51 9.00
CA GLU A 62 4.00 -18.97 8.93
C GLU A 62 3.25 -19.45 7.68
N THR A 63 2.46 -18.58 7.07
CA THR A 63 1.67 -18.86 5.88
C THR A 63 2.54 -18.81 4.61
N LYS A 64 2.08 -19.47 3.55
CA LYS A 64 2.79 -19.49 2.26
C LYS A 64 2.93 -18.10 1.63
N TYR A 65 1.95 -17.24 1.89
CA TYR A 65 1.91 -15.87 1.41
C TYR A 65 1.44 -14.91 2.50
N VAL A 66 1.80 -13.66 2.36
CA VAL A 66 1.34 -12.54 3.18
C VAL A 66 0.91 -11.38 2.27
N LEU A 67 -0.21 -10.75 2.60
CA LEU A 67 -0.61 -9.46 2.05
C LEU A 67 -0.19 -8.37 3.03
N VAL A 68 0.75 -7.55 2.62
CA VAL A 68 1.16 -6.35 3.36
C VAL A 68 0.15 -5.25 3.07
N ILE A 69 -0.37 -4.64 4.12
CA ILE A 69 -1.26 -3.48 4.05
C ILE A 69 -0.73 -2.34 4.91
N GLN A 70 -0.99 -1.13 4.51
CA GLN A 70 -0.72 0.08 5.28
C GLN A 70 -2.00 0.90 5.46
N HIS A 71 -1.91 1.97 6.24
CA HIS A 71 -3.05 2.85 6.50
C HIS A 71 -3.61 3.54 5.24
N ASP A 72 -2.80 3.63 4.20
CA ASP A 72 -3.07 4.22 2.88
C ASP A 72 -2.89 3.21 1.73
N GLY A 73 -2.84 1.91 2.03
CA GLY A 73 -2.70 0.83 1.06
C GLY A 73 -3.44 -0.43 1.50
N TYR A 74 -4.56 -0.77 0.85
CA TYR A 74 -5.41 -1.91 1.18
C TYR A 74 -6.32 -2.32 0.00
N PRO A 75 -6.93 -3.54 0.06
CA PRO A 75 -7.89 -3.98 -0.95
C PRO A 75 -9.14 -3.09 -1.00
N ILE A 76 -9.64 -2.81 -2.20
CA ILE A 76 -10.86 -2.04 -2.45
C ILE A 76 -11.93 -2.82 -3.22
N ARG A 77 -11.52 -3.88 -3.93
CA ARG A 77 -12.41 -4.77 -4.69
C ARG A 77 -11.98 -6.20 -4.50
N GLY A 78 -12.60 -6.89 -3.54
CA GLY A 78 -12.28 -8.30 -3.27
C GLY A 78 -12.53 -9.20 -4.47
N GLU A 79 -13.54 -8.89 -5.28
CA GLU A 79 -13.90 -9.60 -6.51
C GLU A 79 -12.86 -9.45 -7.63
N ALA A 80 -11.95 -8.49 -7.53
CA ALA A 80 -10.84 -8.32 -8.48
C ALA A 80 -9.60 -9.14 -8.12
N TRP A 81 -9.65 -9.92 -7.05
CA TRP A 81 -8.58 -10.89 -6.75
C TRP A 81 -8.42 -11.89 -7.88
N GLN A 82 -7.18 -12.16 -8.27
CA GLN A 82 -6.85 -13.14 -9.31
C GLN A 82 -5.93 -14.20 -8.73
N ASP A 83 -6.27 -15.48 -8.96
CA ASP A 83 -5.43 -16.61 -8.53
C ASP A 83 -4.05 -16.60 -9.21
N GLU A 84 -3.90 -15.87 -10.30
CA GLU A 84 -2.62 -15.64 -10.98
C GLU A 84 -1.59 -14.99 -10.06
N PHE A 85 -1.98 -14.19 -9.07
CA PHE A 85 -1.07 -13.57 -8.12
C PHE A 85 -0.24 -14.60 -7.35
N TYR A 86 -0.77 -15.81 -7.13
CA TYR A 86 -0.04 -16.92 -6.51
C TYR A 86 1.10 -17.49 -7.36
N ASN A 87 1.22 -17.11 -8.62
CA ASN A 87 2.32 -17.52 -9.49
C ASN A 87 3.61 -16.72 -9.23
N PHE A 88 3.54 -15.66 -8.45
CA PHE A 88 4.65 -14.75 -8.18
C PHE A 88 5.02 -14.74 -6.70
N ASP A 89 6.28 -14.42 -6.43
CA ASP A 89 6.80 -14.26 -5.07
C ASP A 89 6.67 -12.81 -4.58
N TYR A 90 6.55 -11.85 -5.52
CA TYR A 90 6.27 -10.46 -5.21
C TYR A 90 5.29 -9.88 -6.24
N VAL A 91 4.20 -9.31 -5.73
CA VAL A 91 3.25 -8.51 -6.51
C VAL A 91 3.04 -7.19 -5.77
N GLY A 92 3.21 -6.08 -6.46
CA GLY A 92 3.00 -4.73 -5.95
C GLY A 92 2.49 -3.81 -7.04
N ALA A 93 2.50 -2.50 -6.82
CA ALA A 93 2.09 -1.54 -7.82
C ALA A 93 3.19 -1.30 -8.88
N LYS A 94 2.77 -0.81 -10.03
CA LYS A 94 3.67 -0.35 -11.07
C LYS A 94 4.15 1.07 -10.75
N TRP A 95 5.46 1.26 -10.80
CA TRP A 95 6.08 2.58 -10.70
C TRP A 95 6.11 3.31 -12.05
N ALA A 96 6.34 4.61 -12.02
CA ALA A 96 6.46 5.45 -13.22
C ALA A 96 7.81 5.31 -13.97
N PHE A 97 8.47 4.16 -13.84
CA PHE A 97 9.68 3.84 -14.59
C PHE A 97 9.33 3.18 -15.93
N PRO A 98 10.22 3.29 -16.96
CA PRO A 98 10.03 2.56 -18.20
C PRO A 98 9.89 1.05 -17.98
N GLU A 99 9.02 0.39 -18.74
CA GLU A 99 8.82 -1.08 -18.63
C GLU A 99 10.04 -1.92 -19.05
N THR A 100 11.03 -1.28 -19.68
CA THR A 100 12.36 -1.87 -19.96
C THR A 100 13.22 -2.02 -18.71
N GLU A 101 12.81 -1.37 -17.61
CA GLU A 101 13.44 -1.46 -16.31
C GLU A 101 12.54 -2.23 -15.32
N ARG A 102 13.06 -2.51 -14.12
CA ARG A 102 12.25 -3.05 -13.02
C ARG A 102 11.31 -1.96 -12.51
N CYS A 103 10.08 -2.00 -12.97
CA CYS A 103 9.08 -0.97 -12.71
C CYS A 103 7.94 -1.45 -11.81
N VAL A 104 8.02 -2.65 -11.21
CA VAL A 104 7.05 -3.16 -10.25
C VAL A 104 7.67 -3.18 -8.85
N GLY A 105 7.02 -2.58 -7.90
CA GLY A 105 7.47 -2.49 -6.52
C GLY A 105 6.34 -2.10 -5.58
N ASN A 106 6.54 -1.05 -4.78
CA ASN A 106 5.62 -0.53 -3.78
C ASN A 106 5.36 -1.50 -2.60
N GLY A 107 6.08 -1.26 -1.50
CA GLY A 107 5.99 -2.10 -0.31
C GLY A 107 4.73 -1.92 0.52
N GLY A 108 4.08 -0.75 0.44
CA GLY A 108 2.95 -0.39 1.30
C GLY A 108 1.66 -1.15 1.04
N PHE A 109 1.47 -1.64 -0.20
CA PHE A 109 0.45 -2.62 -0.54
C PHE A 109 1.04 -3.65 -1.48
N SER A 110 1.41 -4.81 -0.95
CA SER A 110 2.11 -5.85 -1.71
C SER A 110 1.76 -7.25 -1.24
N PHE A 111 1.81 -8.21 -2.16
CA PHE A 111 1.62 -9.62 -1.90
C PHE A 111 2.96 -10.33 -2.05
N ARG A 112 3.39 -11.02 -0.99
CA ARG A 112 4.74 -11.59 -0.89
C ARG A 112 4.68 -13.06 -0.48
N SER A 113 5.51 -13.89 -1.10
CA SER A 113 5.66 -15.29 -0.68
C SER A 113 6.58 -15.41 0.54
N LYS A 114 6.35 -16.46 1.34
CA LYS A 114 7.27 -16.84 2.43
C LYS A 114 8.67 -17.15 1.89
N LYS A 115 8.76 -17.75 0.69
CA LYS A 115 10.02 -18.01 -0.01
C LYS A 115 10.85 -16.74 -0.19
N LEU A 116 10.22 -15.66 -0.64
CA LEU A 116 10.89 -14.35 -0.75
C LEU A 116 11.32 -13.82 0.61
N LEU A 117 10.42 -13.84 1.61
CA LEU A 117 10.76 -13.35 2.94
C LEU A 117 11.93 -14.11 3.57
N ASP A 118 11.98 -15.43 3.42
CA ASP A 118 13.07 -16.25 3.91
C ASP A 118 14.39 -15.97 3.18
N ALA A 119 14.36 -15.77 1.88
CA ALA A 119 15.52 -15.37 1.10
C ALA A 119 16.07 -14.02 1.58
N LEU A 120 15.20 -13.03 1.79
CA LEU A 120 15.59 -11.70 2.27
C LEU A 120 16.20 -11.74 3.68
N ALA A 121 15.60 -12.50 4.59
CA ALA A 121 16.03 -12.57 5.98
C ALA A 121 17.36 -13.31 6.15
N ASN A 122 17.54 -14.44 5.44
CA ASN A 122 18.64 -15.38 5.69
C ASN A 122 19.85 -15.16 4.79
N ASP A 123 19.72 -14.42 3.69
CA ASP A 123 20.84 -14.14 2.81
C ASP A 123 21.67 -12.96 3.34
N GLU A 124 22.90 -13.24 3.78
CA GLU A 124 23.84 -12.25 4.33
C GLU A 124 24.32 -11.22 3.28
N PHE A 125 24.23 -11.56 1.99
CA PHE A 125 24.57 -10.63 0.91
C PHE A 125 23.56 -9.50 0.76
N ILE A 126 22.30 -9.73 1.14
CA ILE A 126 21.22 -8.74 1.04
C ILE A 126 21.29 -7.78 2.22
N ASN A 127 21.62 -6.54 1.95
CA ASN A 127 21.66 -5.45 2.92
C ASN A 127 20.57 -4.43 2.63
N CYS A 128 19.87 -3.99 3.67
CA CYS A 128 18.82 -2.98 3.53
C CYS A 128 19.44 -1.59 3.66
N THR A 129 19.83 -0.98 2.55
CA THR A 129 20.44 0.35 2.49
C THR A 129 19.51 1.42 1.92
N GLU A 130 18.43 0.98 1.27
CA GLU A 130 17.42 1.82 0.62
C GLU A 130 16.02 1.52 1.22
N GLN A 131 14.97 2.08 0.64
CA GLN A 131 13.60 1.69 0.98
C GLN A 131 13.41 0.21 0.65
N GLU A 132 12.54 -0.48 1.41
CA GLU A 132 12.44 -1.93 1.32
C GLU A 132 12.04 -2.44 -0.06
N ASP A 133 11.16 -1.73 -0.74
CA ASP A 133 10.69 -2.08 -2.09
C ASP A 133 11.76 -1.82 -3.16
N ASP A 134 12.50 -0.71 -3.09
CA ASP A 134 13.69 -0.48 -3.92
C ASP A 134 14.76 -1.55 -3.66
N THR A 135 15.01 -1.88 -2.40
CA THR A 135 15.94 -2.94 -2.01
C THR A 135 15.53 -4.28 -2.64
N ILE A 136 14.28 -4.69 -2.47
CA ILE A 136 13.78 -5.99 -2.95
C ILE A 136 13.70 -6.02 -4.48
N CYS A 137 13.05 -5.03 -5.08
CA CYS A 137 12.63 -5.13 -6.48
C CYS A 137 13.69 -4.62 -7.46
N ARG A 138 14.47 -3.59 -7.09
CA ARG A 138 15.46 -2.97 -7.98
C ARG A 138 16.89 -3.37 -7.63
N LEU A 139 17.31 -3.15 -6.40
CA LEU A 139 18.71 -3.39 -6.03
C LEU A 139 19.08 -4.88 -6.07
N TYR A 140 18.25 -5.72 -5.45
CA TYR A 140 18.51 -7.17 -5.40
C TYR A 140 17.58 -8.01 -6.28
N GLY A 141 16.70 -7.41 -7.06
CA GLY A 141 15.71 -8.13 -7.84
C GLY A 141 16.32 -9.18 -8.77
N GLU A 142 17.34 -8.82 -9.56
CA GLU A 142 18.03 -9.76 -10.45
C GLU A 142 18.79 -10.86 -9.67
N TYR A 143 19.38 -10.50 -8.55
CA TYR A 143 20.06 -11.45 -7.68
C TYR A 143 19.08 -12.45 -7.07
N LEU A 144 17.94 -11.98 -6.58
CA LEU A 144 16.88 -12.81 -6.02
C LEU A 144 16.31 -13.79 -7.06
N GLU A 145 16.11 -13.35 -8.29
CA GLU A 145 15.70 -14.23 -9.40
C GLU A 145 16.72 -15.33 -9.67
N LYS A 146 17.98 -14.97 -9.81
CA LYS A 146 19.04 -15.92 -10.21
C LYS A 146 19.41 -16.89 -9.10
N LYS A 147 19.49 -16.42 -7.85
CA LYS A 147 19.98 -17.24 -6.74
C LYS A 147 18.86 -17.99 -6.01
N HIS A 148 17.71 -17.33 -5.83
CA HIS A 148 16.61 -17.84 -5.04
C HIS A 148 15.39 -18.23 -5.88
N ASP A 149 15.47 -18.13 -7.22
CA ASP A 149 14.36 -18.41 -8.14
C ASP A 149 13.09 -17.65 -7.72
N ILE A 150 13.25 -16.38 -7.32
CA ILE A 150 12.15 -15.48 -6.98
C ILE A 150 11.51 -14.97 -8.27
N ARG A 151 10.19 -14.95 -8.32
CA ARG A 151 9.41 -14.48 -9.45
C ARG A 151 8.70 -13.19 -9.09
N PHE A 152 9.05 -12.11 -9.77
CA PHE A 152 8.35 -10.83 -9.66
C PHE A 152 7.21 -10.77 -10.69
N ALA A 153 6.08 -10.17 -10.29
CA ALA A 153 4.98 -9.96 -11.20
C ALA A 153 5.37 -8.98 -12.33
N PRO A 154 4.94 -9.26 -13.58
CA PRO A 154 5.13 -8.32 -14.67
C PRO A 154 4.19 -7.10 -14.52
N PRO A 155 4.46 -5.97 -15.23
CA PRO A 155 3.67 -4.76 -15.13
C PRO A 155 2.17 -4.94 -15.36
N GLN A 156 1.78 -5.83 -16.27
CA GLN A 156 0.38 -6.11 -16.60
C GLN A 156 -0.38 -6.75 -15.43
N VAL A 157 0.28 -7.61 -14.66
CA VAL A 157 -0.28 -8.21 -13.44
C VAL A 157 -0.30 -7.18 -12.32
N ALA A 158 0.75 -6.36 -12.18
CA ALA A 158 0.82 -5.29 -11.20
C ALA A 158 -0.33 -4.28 -11.36
N ASP A 159 -0.69 -3.90 -12.60
CA ASP A 159 -1.79 -2.98 -12.90
C ASP A 159 -3.16 -3.52 -12.45
N THR A 160 -3.34 -4.85 -12.39
CA THR A 160 -4.57 -5.47 -11.86
C THR A 160 -4.54 -5.65 -10.34
N PHE A 161 -3.37 -5.66 -9.73
CA PHE A 161 -3.20 -5.85 -8.30
C PHE A 161 -3.31 -4.53 -7.52
N SER A 162 -2.55 -3.51 -7.90
CA SER A 162 -2.48 -2.26 -7.12
C SER A 162 -2.34 -1.03 -8.00
N LEU A 163 -3.11 -0.01 -7.66
CA LEU A 163 -2.93 1.36 -8.17
C LEU A 163 -1.97 2.12 -7.28
N GLU A 164 -1.10 2.94 -7.87
CA GLU A 164 -0.33 3.96 -7.16
C GLU A 164 -0.23 5.25 -7.97
N LEU A 165 0.38 5.19 -9.15
CA LEU A 165 0.64 6.37 -10.00
C LEU A 165 -0.15 6.35 -11.31
N ASN A 166 -0.86 5.26 -11.58
CA ASN A 166 -1.62 5.08 -12.80
C ASN A 166 -3.06 5.58 -12.65
N GLU A 167 -3.73 5.81 -13.78
CA GLU A 167 -5.15 6.10 -13.79
C GLU A 167 -5.97 4.94 -13.18
N PRO A 168 -6.99 5.24 -12.36
CA PRO A 168 -7.84 4.23 -11.77
C PRO A 168 -8.50 3.35 -12.84
N CYS A 169 -8.36 2.04 -12.71
CA CYS A 169 -9.10 1.09 -13.53
C CYS A 169 -10.12 0.30 -12.71
N ASN A 170 -11.21 -0.13 -13.34
CA ASN A 170 -12.33 -0.80 -12.66
C ASN A 170 -12.04 -2.22 -12.18
N TYR A 171 -10.85 -2.76 -12.44
CA TYR A 171 -10.48 -4.15 -12.12
C TYR A 171 -9.25 -4.26 -11.21
N THR A 172 -8.78 -3.17 -10.65
CA THR A 172 -7.65 -3.23 -9.73
C THR A 172 -8.12 -3.68 -8.34
N PHE A 173 -7.43 -4.67 -7.76
CA PHE A 173 -7.77 -5.27 -6.48
C PHE A 173 -7.59 -4.30 -5.32
N GLY A 174 -6.50 -3.51 -5.31
CA GLY A 174 -6.20 -2.57 -4.24
C GLY A 174 -5.44 -1.33 -4.73
N PHE A 175 -4.96 -0.55 -3.79
CA PHE A 175 -4.22 0.68 -4.09
C PHE A 175 -3.20 0.97 -2.98
N HIS A 176 -2.28 1.90 -3.27
CA HIS A 176 -1.42 2.54 -2.28
C HIS A 176 -1.31 4.04 -2.54
N GLY A 177 -1.38 4.85 -1.47
CA GLY A 177 -1.25 6.30 -1.52
C GLY A 177 -2.57 7.07 -1.40
N TYR A 178 -2.52 8.21 -0.75
CA TYR A 178 -3.69 9.05 -0.41
C TYR A 178 -4.52 9.53 -1.60
N PHE A 179 -3.91 9.64 -2.76
CA PHE A 179 -4.58 10.21 -3.95
C PHE A 179 -5.44 9.20 -4.70
N HIS A 180 -5.41 7.93 -4.29
CA HIS A 180 -6.03 6.83 -5.01
C HIS A 180 -7.00 6.00 -4.16
N GLU A 181 -7.54 6.56 -3.07
CA GLU A 181 -8.76 5.96 -2.52
C GLU A 181 -9.84 6.04 -3.62
N PRO A 182 -9.97 5.03 -4.48
CA PRO A 182 -10.92 5.08 -5.60
C PRO A 182 -12.29 4.70 -5.04
N PHE A 183 -12.81 5.54 -4.18
CA PHE A 183 -14.20 5.39 -3.78
C PHE A 183 -15.06 5.75 -4.97
N LYS A 184 -15.97 4.87 -5.34
CA LYS A 184 -16.99 5.11 -6.36
C LYS A 184 -17.76 6.43 -6.14
N ASP A 185 -17.63 7.02 -4.96
CA ASP A 185 -18.40 8.15 -4.46
C ASP A 185 -17.55 9.35 -4.06
N HIS A 186 -16.27 9.40 -4.47
CA HIS A 186 -15.40 10.55 -4.24
C HIS A 186 -15.26 11.41 -5.50
N VAL A 187 -15.35 12.69 -5.30
CA VAL A 187 -14.93 13.70 -6.28
C VAL A 187 -13.75 14.46 -5.70
N VAL A 188 -12.60 14.38 -6.36
CA VAL A 188 -11.44 15.19 -6.01
C VAL A 188 -11.49 16.47 -6.83
N ILE A 189 -11.54 17.61 -6.14
CA ILE A 189 -11.43 18.93 -6.76
C ILE A 189 -10.03 19.44 -6.46
N SER A 190 -9.15 19.42 -7.46
CA SER A 190 -7.78 19.90 -7.30
C SER A 190 -7.71 21.39 -7.68
N ARG A 191 -7.30 22.21 -6.69
CA ARG A 191 -7.06 23.64 -6.91
C ARG A 191 -5.86 24.11 -6.05
N LYS A 192 -4.72 24.27 -6.71
CA LYS A 192 -3.46 24.73 -6.10
C LYS A 192 -3.16 26.17 -6.49
N ALA A 193 -4.14 27.07 -6.28
CA ALA A 193 -4.06 28.47 -6.68
C ALA A 193 -4.48 29.42 -5.56
N ALA A 194 -4.47 30.71 -5.81
CA ALA A 194 -4.76 31.75 -4.84
C ALA A 194 -6.10 31.57 -4.12
N MET A 195 -6.20 32.11 -2.89
CA MET A 195 -7.34 31.98 -1.98
C MET A 195 -8.70 32.31 -2.65
N GLY A 196 -8.75 33.31 -3.51
CA GLY A 196 -9.97 33.69 -4.24
C GLY A 196 -10.49 32.56 -5.16
N ASP A 197 -9.60 31.78 -5.74
CA ASP A 197 -9.96 30.66 -6.61
C ASP A 197 -10.54 29.49 -5.80
N LEU A 198 -10.12 29.32 -4.55
CA LEU A 198 -10.66 28.29 -3.66
C LEU A 198 -12.10 28.59 -3.23
N ILE A 199 -12.43 29.85 -2.99
CA ILE A 199 -13.80 30.26 -2.70
C ILE A 199 -14.74 29.94 -3.87
N LEU A 200 -14.24 30.04 -5.11
CA LEU A 200 -15.02 29.70 -6.31
C LEU A 200 -15.29 28.21 -6.50
N VAL A 201 -14.57 27.31 -5.82
CA VAL A 201 -14.86 25.86 -5.90
C VAL A 201 -15.89 25.39 -4.88
N GLU A 202 -16.22 26.19 -3.87
CA GLU A 202 -17.22 25.84 -2.84
C GLU A 202 -18.59 25.45 -3.46
N PRO A 203 -19.17 26.16 -4.43
CA PRO A 203 -20.42 25.73 -5.08
C PRO A 203 -20.31 24.37 -5.78
N LEU A 204 -19.13 24.06 -6.33
CA LEU A 204 -18.87 22.78 -6.98
C LEU A 204 -18.77 21.66 -5.94
N MET A 205 -18.13 21.91 -4.82
CA MET A 205 -18.06 20.98 -3.68
C MET A 205 -19.48 20.67 -3.16
N SER A 206 -20.28 21.72 -2.93
CA SER A 206 -21.67 21.60 -2.49
C SER A 206 -22.53 20.83 -3.49
N TYR A 207 -22.34 21.04 -4.77
CA TYR A 207 -23.06 20.32 -5.83
C TYR A 207 -22.81 18.82 -5.78
N TYR A 208 -21.55 18.39 -5.68
CA TYR A 208 -21.22 16.96 -5.60
C TYR A 208 -21.61 16.35 -4.26
N HIS A 209 -21.41 17.07 -3.15
CA HIS A 209 -21.85 16.62 -1.82
C HIS A 209 -23.37 16.38 -1.80
N ASN A 210 -24.18 17.28 -2.36
CA ASN A 210 -25.63 17.14 -2.45
C ASN A 210 -26.06 15.97 -3.35
N LYS A 211 -25.18 15.49 -4.21
CA LYS A 211 -25.38 14.26 -5.00
C LYS A 211 -24.93 12.97 -4.30
N GLY A 212 -24.51 13.06 -3.05
CA GLY A 212 -24.07 11.90 -2.25
C GLY A 212 -22.61 11.52 -2.46
N TYR A 213 -21.80 12.35 -3.15
CA TYR A 213 -20.38 12.11 -3.28
C TYR A 213 -19.63 12.63 -2.04
N GLN A 214 -18.61 11.90 -1.61
CA GLN A 214 -17.61 12.47 -0.70
C GLN A 214 -16.70 13.39 -1.51
N VAL A 215 -16.63 14.65 -1.14
CA VAL A 215 -15.83 15.65 -1.87
C VAL A 215 -14.50 15.83 -1.15
N VAL A 216 -13.40 15.66 -1.89
CA VAL A 216 -12.05 15.88 -1.41
C VAL A 216 -11.48 17.10 -2.13
N LEU A 217 -11.04 18.10 -1.39
CA LEU A 217 -10.35 19.26 -1.92
C LEU A 217 -8.83 19.03 -1.81
N ASP A 218 -8.17 18.89 -2.96
CA ASP A 218 -6.71 18.91 -3.07
C ASP A 218 -6.22 20.36 -3.26
N THR A 219 -5.65 20.92 -2.22
CA THR A 219 -5.17 22.31 -2.19
C THR A 219 -3.84 22.45 -1.45
N LEU A 220 -3.29 23.67 -1.47
CA LEU A 220 -2.05 23.95 -0.72
C LEU A 220 -2.30 23.88 0.80
N PRO A 221 -1.33 23.39 1.59
CA PRO A 221 -1.47 23.23 3.05
C PRO A 221 -1.90 24.49 3.79
N GLU A 222 -1.45 25.65 3.34
CA GLU A 222 -1.79 26.95 3.93
C GLU A 222 -3.27 27.33 3.81
N PHE A 223 -4.01 26.69 2.93
CA PHE A 223 -5.44 26.96 2.71
C PHE A 223 -6.36 25.90 3.35
N MET A 224 -5.81 24.84 3.92
CA MET A 224 -6.62 23.76 4.49
C MET A 224 -7.52 24.23 5.62
N GLY A 225 -7.10 25.23 6.40
CA GLY A 225 -7.88 25.78 7.51
C GLY A 225 -9.13 26.57 7.13
N LEU A 226 -9.33 26.90 5.85
CA LEU A 226 -10.50 27.66 5.39
C LEU A 226 -11.80 26.83 5.34
N PHE A 227 -11.70 25.50 5.32
CA PHE A 227 -12.81 24.58 5.10
C PHE A 227 -13.12 23.69 6.32
N TYR A 228 -12.41 23.86 7.41
CA TYR A 228 -12.68 23.18 8.67
C TYR A 228 -13.44 24.13 9.63
N ASN A 229 -14.74 24.15 9.53
CA ASN A 229 -15.66 24.60 10.57
C ASN A 229 -16.80 23.62 10.74
#